data_4041482e6c54958fee43db535b898730
#
_entry.id   4041482e6c54958fee43db535b898730
#
_cell.length_a   1.000
_cell.length_b   1.000
_cell.length_c   1.000
_cell.angle_alpha   90.00
_cell.angle_beta   90.00
_cell.angle_gamma   90.00
#
_symmetry.space_group_name_H-M   'P 1'
#
loop_
_entity.id
_entity.type
_entity.pdbx_description
1 polymer ?
#
loop_
_entity_poly.entity_id
_entity_poly.type
_entity_poly.pdbx_seq_one_letter_code
_entity_poly.pdbx_strand_id
1 'polypeptide(L)'
;MGDATHVVRTGRKFEQVLAGAREVFMADGFEGASVDDIARAAGVSKATLYSYFPDKRLLFMEVARHECHRMSEETAARIDSAAPVRDVLNMAAVEIITFLTSGFGLQIYRICVAEAERFPELGQAFYQNGPERGRERLARYFRQACEAGDLAIDDMTMAAEQFSELCKCRLWTRAVFGLQTEFTAEEIAYTGREAVETFLARYGT
;
A
#
# COMPACT_ATOMS: atom_id res chain seq x y z
N MET A 1 10.08 -8.03 -32.70
CA MET A 1 9.76 -6.65 -32.33
C MET A 1 8.24 -6.55 -32.33
N GLY A 2 7.62 -6.84 -31.19
CA GLY A 2 6.18 -6.75 -30.97
C GLY A 2 5.91 -5.40 -30.32
N ASP A 3 5.07 -4.64 -30.97
CA ASP A 3 4.57 -3.33 -30.55
C ASP A 3 3.91 -3.45 -29.17
N ALA A 4 4.50 -2.83 -28.16
CA ALA A 4 3.91 -2.74 -26.85
C ALA A 4 2.67 -1.88 -26.98
N THR A 5 1.52 -2.51 -27.07
CA THR A 5 0.20 -1.89 -27.14
C THR A 5 0.10 -0.90 -25.98
N HIS A 6 0.14 0.37 -26.33
CA HIS A 6 -0.05 1.48 -25.40
C HIS A 6 -1.47 1.37 -24.83
N VAL A 7 -1.62 0.71 -23.70
CA VAL A 7 -2.89 0.65 -22.96
C VAL A 7 -3.23 2.08 -22.58
N VAL A 8 -4.28 2.63 -23.17
CA VAL A 8 -4.82 3.96 -22.81
C VAL A 8 -5.32 3.87 -21.37
N ARG A 9 -4.50 4.29 -20.41
CA ARG A 9 -4.77 4.26 -18.96
C ARG A 9 -5.59 5.46 -18.48
N THR A 10 -6.43 6.00 -19.35
CA THR A 10 -7.27 7.17 -19.03
C THR A 10 -8.60 7.08 -19.76
N GLY A 11 -9.63 7.72 -19.18
CA GLY A 11 -10.94 7.83 -19.79
C GLY A 11 -12.05 7.20 -18.96
N ARG A 12 -13.30 7.63 -19.20
CA ARG A 12 -14.47 7.24 -18.43
C ARG A 12 -14.64 5.72 -18.27
N LYS A 13 -14.40 4.95 -19.33
CA LYS A 13 -14.54 3.49 -19.29
C LYS A 13 -13.44 2.80 -18.49
N PHE A 14 -12.22 3.34 -18.53
CA PHE A 14 -11.12 2.87 -17.71
C PHE A 14 -11.44 3.02 -16.22
N GLU A 15 -11.90 4.21 -15.80
CA GLU A 15 -12.31 4.46 -14.42
C GLU A 15 -13.49 3.59 -13.98
N GLN A 16 -14.46 3.34 -14.87
CA GLN A 16 -15.57 2.42 -14.60
C GLN A 16 -15.06 0.99 -14.35
N VAL A 17 -14.09 0.51 -15.14
CA VAL A 17 -13.48 -0.81 -14.95
C VAL A 17 -12.75 -0.88 -13.61
N LEU A 18 -11.98 0.12 -13.24
CA LEU A 18 -11.28 0.17 -11.96
C LEU A 18 -12.26 0.20 -10.79
N ALA A 19 -13.32 1.01 -10.87
CA ALA A 19 -14.32 1.11 -9.81
C ALA A 19 -15.07 -0.23 -9.60
N GLY A 20 -15.54 -0.86 -10.68
CA GLY A 20 -16.21 -2.16 -10.61
C GLY A 20 -15.27 -3.28 -10.16
N ALA A 21 -14.01 -3.27 -10.61
CA ALA A 21 -13.00 -4.22 -10.16
C ALA A 21 -12.70 -4.06 -8.66
N ARG A 22 -12.57 -2.81 -8.20
CA ARG A 22 -12.38 -2.51 -6.77
C ARG A 22 -13.52 -3.09 -5.94
N GLU A 23 -14.77 -2.83 -6.33
CA GLU A 23 -15.96 -3.32 -5.62
C GLU A 23 -15.91 -4.84 -5.45
N VAL A 24 -15.71 -5.58 -6.55
CA VAL A 24 -15.69 -7.04 -6.55
C VAL A 24 -14.47 -7.60 -5.80
N PHE A 25 -13.28 -7.02 -5.99
CA PHE A 25 -12.09 -7.48 -5.27
C PHE A 25 -12.18 -7.22 -3.75
N MET A 26 -12.82 -6.15 -3.33
CA MET A 26 -13.01 -5.87 -1.91
C MET A 26 -14.07 -6.78 -1.27
N ALA A 27 -15.09 -7.19 -2.01
CA ALA A 27 -16.16 -8.08 -1.52
C ALA A 27 -15.70 -9.55 -1.51
N ASP A 28 -15.15 -10.04 -2.63
CA ASP A 28 -14.94 -11.48 -2.89
C ASP A 28 -13.47 -11.90 -2.81
N GLY A 29 -12.56 -10.94 -2.66
CA GLY A 29 -11.13 -11.16 -2.74
C GLY A 29 -10.66 -11.43 -4.18
N PHE A 30 -9.35 -11.66 -4.36
CA PHE A 30 -8.79 -11.90 -5.70
C PHE A 30 -9.29 -13.21 -6.29
N GLU A 31 -9.25 -14.32 -5.55
CA GLU A 31 -9.61 -15.64 -6.05
C GLU A 31 -11.12 -15.74 -6.35
N GLY A 32 -11.96 -15.19 -5.48
CA GLY A 32 -13.41 -15.21 -5.64
C GLY A 32 -13.94 -14.29 -6.74
N ALA A 33 -13.20 -13.24 -7.07
CA ALA A 33 -13.59 -12.27 -8.10
C ALA A 33 -13.54 -12.88 -9.50
N SER A 34 -14.68 -12.97 -10.18
CA SER A 34 -14.72 -13.36 -11.58
C SER A 34 -14.66 -12.14 -12.51
N VAL A 35 -14.09 -12.34 -13.72
CA VAL A 35 -14.08 -11.29 -14.75
C VAL A 35 -15.51 -10.91 -15.19
N ASP A 36 -16.45 -11.85 -15.07
CA ASP A 36 -17.86 -11.61 -15.36
C ASP A 36 -18.53 -10.66 -14.36
N ASP A 37 -18.25 -10.86 -13.08
CA ASP A 37 -18.79 -10.03 -12.02
C ASP A 37 -18.16 -8.63 -12.09
N ILE A 38 -16.86 -8.56 -12.36
CA ILE A 38 -16.16 -7.28 -12.57
C ILE A 38 -16.73 -6.51 -13.77
N ALA A 39 -16.94 -7.18 -14.91
CA ALA A 39 -17.51 -6.53 -16.10
C ALA A 39 -18.95 -6.03 -15.84
N ARG A 40 -19.73 -6.80 -15.08
CA ARG A 40 -21.10 -6.45 -14.67
C ARG A 40 -21.09 -5.24 -13.72
N ALA A 41 -20.26 -5.27 -12.68
CA ALA A 41 -20.13 -4.16 -11.72
C ALA A 41 -19.64 -2.87 -12.39
N ALA A 42 -18.70 -3.00 -13.34
CA ALA A 42 -18.18 -1.88 -14.12
C ALA A 42 -19.16 -1.34 -15.18
N GLY A 43 -20.25 -2.06 -15.50
CA GLY A 43 -21.18 -1.69 -16.57
C GLY A 43 -20.53 -1.70 -17.96
N VAL A 44 -19.57 -2.61 -18.20
CA VAL A 44 -18.84 -2.75 -19.48
C VAL A 44 -18.94 -4.18 -19.99
N SER A 45 -18.65 -4.37 -21.30
CA SER A 45 -18.49 -5.70 -21.86
C SER A 45 -17.16 -6.33 -21.43
N LYS A 46 -17.10 -7.68 -21.37
CA LYS A 46 -15.83 -8.41 -21.18
C LYS A 46 -14.77 -8.00 -22.20
N ALA A 47 -15.15 -7.81 -23.46
CA ALA A 47 -14.23 -7.37 -24.51
C ALA A 47 -13.63 -5.99 -24.19
N THR A 48 -14.42 -5.09 -23.65
CA THR A 48 -13.94 -3.77 -23.17
C THR A 48 -12.98 -3.93 -22.00
N LEU A 49 -13.29 -4.79 -21.02
CA LEU A 49 -12.42 -5.05 -19.89
C LEU A 49 -11.08 -5.62 -20.36
N TYR A 50 -11.11 -6.66 -21.20
CA TYR A 50 -9.88 -7.28 -21.73
C TYR A 50 -9.06 -6.36 -22.64
N SER A 51 -9.67 -5.36 -23.26
CA SER A 51 -8.94 -4.35 -24.05
C SER A 51 -8.06 -3.44 -23.17
N TYR A 52 -8.43 -3.24 -21.89
CA TYR A 52 -7.62 -2.51 -20.92
C TYR A 52 -6.69 -3.42 -20.12
N PHE A 53 -7.19 -4.58 -19.73
CA PHE A 53 -6.48 -5.49 -18.85
C PHE A 53 -6.60 -6.92 -19.36
N PRO A 54 -5.58 -7.41 -20.08
CA PRO A 54 -5.59 -8.77 -20.64
C PRO A 54 -5.56 -9.87 -19.57
N ASP A 55 -5.22 -9.51 -18.32
CA ASP A 55 -5.13 -10.43 -17.19
C ASP A 55 -5.74 -9.82 -15.92
N LYS A 56 -6.46 -10.65 -15.15
CA LYS A 56 -7.09 -10.26 -13.87
C LYS A 56 -6.07 -9.73 -12.86
N ARG A 57 -4.83 -10.26 -12.88
CA ARG A 57 -3.73 -9.82 -12.01
C ARG A 57 -3.33 -8.39 -12.32
N LEU A 58 -3.18 -8.02 -13.58
CA LEU A 58 -2.85 -6.65 -13.99
C LEU A 58 -3.93 -5.66 -13.58
N LEU A 59 -5.20 -6.05 -13.72
CA LEU A 59 -6.33 -5.27 -13.23
C LEU A 59 -6.28 -5.10 -11.71
N PHE A 60 -6.01 -6.18 -10.97
CA PHE A 60 -5.89 -6.14 -9.52
C PHE A 60 -4.74 -5.23 -9.07
N MET A 61 -3.58 -5.31 -9.73
CA MET A 61 -2.44 -4.44 -9.43
C MET A 61 -2.74 -2.97 -9.71
N GLU A 62 -3.50 -2.67 -10.75
CA GLU A 62 -3.90 -1.29 -11.04
C GLU A 62 -4.91 -0.76 -10.01
N VAL A 63 -5.87 -1.59 -9.57
CA VAL A 63 -6.76 -1.26 -8.44
C VAL A 63 -5.93 -1.04 -7.17
N ALA A 64 -4.96 -1.91 -6.90
CA ALA A 64 -4.07 -1.78 -5.75
C ALA A 64 -3.28 -0.46 -5.78
N ARG A 65 -2.75 -0.10 -6.93
CA ARG A 65 -2.03 1.16 -7.13
C ARG A 65 -2.93 2.38 -6.84
N HIS A 66 -4.15 2.37 -7.34
CA HIS A 66 -5.13 3.42 -7.10
C HIS A 66 -5.51 3.54 -5.61
N GLU A 67 -5.75 2.42 -4.94
CA GLU A 67 -6.08 2.41 -3.51
C GLU A 67 -4.91 2.89 -2.65
N CYS A 68 -3.70 2.43 -2.92
CA CYS A 68 -2.50 2.91 -2.23
C CYS A 68 -2.32 4.43 -2.41
N HIS A 69 -2.53 4.94 -3.64
CA HIS A 69 -2.45 6.37 -3.91
C HIS A 69 -3.53 7.15 -3.14
N ARG A 70 -4.78 6.71 -3.19
CA ARG A 70 -5.90 7.34 -2.48
C ARG A 70 -5.66 7.40 -0.97
N MET A 71 -5.29 6.27 -0.36
CA MET A 71 -4.97 6.22 1.07
C MET A 71 -3.82 7.15 1.43
N SER A 72 -2.81 7.20 0.56
CA SER A 72 -1.65 8.08 0.71
C SER A 72 -2.03 9.56 0.72
N GLU A 73 -2.93 9.99 -0.18
CA GLU A 73 -3.41 11.38 -0.24
C GLU A 73 -4.29 11.71 0.96
N GLU A 74 -5.19 10.79 1.36
CA GLU A 74 -6.04 10.97 2.54
C GLU A 74 -5.21 11.11 3.82
N THR A 75 -4.13 10.35 3.95
CA THR A 75 -3.18 10.46 5.07
C THR A 75 -2.45 11.80 5.03
N ALA A 76 -1.90 12.16 3.87
CA ALA A 76 -1.19 13.42 3.73
C ALA A 76 -2.06 14.64 4.10
N ALA A 77 -3.35 14.59 3.75
CA ALA A 77 -4.31 15.66 4.09
C ALA A 77 -4.59 15.76 5.61
N ARG A 78 -4.33 14.69 6.39
CA ARG A 78 -4.53 14.66 7.84
C ARG A 78 -3.28 15.00 8.65
N ILE A 79 -2.10 14.94 8.03
CA ILE A 79 -0.84 15.26 8.69
C ILE A 79 -0.75 16.79 8.84
N ASP A 80 -0.85 17.27 10.07
CA ASP A 80 -0.43 18.62 10.41
C ASP A 80 1.09 18.62 10.58
N SER A 81 1.79 19.26 9.66
CA SER A 81 3.26 19.38 9.72
C SER A 81 3.77 20.18 10.92
N ALA A 82 2.89 20.88 11.64
CA ALA A 82 3.19 21.60 12.86
C ALA A 82 2.99 20.74 14.13
N ALA A 83 2.43 19.52 14.01
CA ALA A 83 2.27 18.63 15.14
C ALA A 83 3.63 18.09 15.63
N PRO A 84 3.78 17.74 16.92
CA PRO A 84 4.99 17.12 17.45
C PRO A 84 5.38 15.88 16.63
N VAL A 85 6.68 15.69 16.39
CA VAL A 85 7.22 14.59 15.58
C VAL A 85 6.69 13.21 16.03
N ARG A 86 6.57 13.01 17.34
CA ARG A 86 6.01 11.80 17.94
C ARG A 86 4.59 11.51 17.45
N ASP A 87 3.75 12.53 17.39
CA ASP A 87 2.33 12.37 17.00
C ASP A 87 2.20 12.06 15.52
N VAL A 88 3.00 12.72 14.68
CA VAL A 88 3.07 12.44 13.23
C VAL A 88 3.55 11.00 12.98
N LEU A 89 4.60 10.56 13.68
CA LEU A 89 5.11 9.20 13.55
C LEU A 89 4.11 8.15 14.05
N ASN A 90 3.40 8.40 15.15
CA ASN A 90 2.35 7.50 15.64
C ASN A 90 1.21 7.36 14.62
N MET A 91 0.78 8.45 14.01
CA MET A 91 -0.23 8.43 12.95
C MET A 91 0.26 7.62 11.76
N ALA A 92 1.48 7.87 11.29
CA ALA A 92 2.07 7.13 10.18
C ALA A 92 2.21 5.62 10.48
N ALA A 93 2.64 5.27 11.69
CA ALA A 93 2.76 3.88 12.12
C ALA A 93 1.40 3.15 12.13
N VAL A 94 0.37 3.77 12.71
CA VAL A 94 -0.99 3.20 12.74
C VAL A 94 -1.50 2.95 11.32
N GLU A 95 -1.31 3.89 10.40
CA GLU A 95 -1.75 3.72 9.02
C GLU A 95 -0.99 2.64 8.27
N ILE A 96 0.34 2.59 8.41
CA ILE A 96 1.17 1.53 7.82
C ILE A 96 0.70 0.16 8.33
N ILE A 97 0.55 -0.01 9.64
CA ILE A 97 0.14 -1.28 10.24
C ILE A 97 -1.27 -1.66 9.77
N THR A 98 -2.22 -0.73 9.78
CA THR A 98 -3.60 -0.96 9.34
C THR A 98 -3.64 -1.43 7.89
N PHE A 99 -2.90 -0.77 7.00
CA PHE A 99 -2.83 -1.21 5.60
C PHE A 99 -2.20 -2.60 5.47
N LEU A 100 -1.04 -2.81 6.08
CA LEU A 100 -0.32 -4.08 6.01
C LEU A 100 -1.15 -5.26 6.53
N THR A 101 -1.93 -5.06 7.58
CA THR A 101 -2.75 -6.12 8.20
C THR A 101 -4.16 -6.21 7.62
N SER A 102 -4.53 -5.32 6.70
CA SER A 102 -5.83 -5.39 6.01
C SER A 102 -5.90 -6.58 5.06
N GLY A 103 -7.10 -7.14 4.87
CA GLY A 103 -7.31 -8.22 3.90
C GLY A 103 -6.83 -7.85 2.50
N PHE A 104 -7.04 -6.59 2.08
CA PHE A 104 -6.59 -6.09 0.78
C PHE A 104 -5.06 -6.00 0.68
N GLY A 105 -4.39 -5.40 1.67
CA GLY A 105 -2.92 -5.31 1.70
C GLY A 105 -2.25 -6.68 1.70
N LEU A 106 -2.79 -7.63 2.47
CA LEU A 106 -2.30 -9.01 2.51
C LEU A 106 -2.48 -9.73 1.18
N GLN A 107 -3.62 -9.54 0.50
CA GLN A 107 -3.85 -10.15 -0.81
C GLN A 107 -2.90 -9.62 -1.87
N ILE A 108 -2.67 -8.31 -1.92
CA ILE A 108 -1.68 -7.71 -2.82
C ILE A 108 -0.32 -8.36 -2.58
N TYR A 109 0.13 -8.39 -1.35
CA TYR A 109 1.43 -8.97 -0.99
C TYR A 109 1.54 -10.43 -1.42
N ARG A 110 0.55 -11.27 -1.07
CA ARG A 110 0.53 -12.70 -1.40
C ARG A 110 0.57 -12.96 -2.91
N ILE A 111 -0.23 -12.21 -3.69
CA ILE A 111 -0.23 -12.33 -5.16
C ILE A 111 1.12 -11.94 -5.71
N CYS A 112 1.69 -10.82 -5.26
CA CYS A 112 3.00 -10.37 -5.76
C CYS A 112 4.10 -11.38 -5.44
N VAL A 113 4.13 -11.95 -4.23
CA VAL A 113 5.12 -12.97 -3.85
C VAL A 113 4.92 -14.26 -4.64
N ALA A 114 3.68 -14.76 -4.76
CA ALA A 114 3.40 -16.01 -5.46
C ALA A 114 3.72 -15.95 -6.96
N GLU A 115 3.53 -14.80 -7.58
CA GLU A 115 3.68 -14.62 -9.03
C GLU A 115 5.00 -13.94 -9.44
N ALA A 116 5.84 -13.52 -8.49
CA ALA A 116 7.06 -12.73 -8.76
C ALA A 116 8.04 -13.43 -9.70
N GLU A 117 8.20 -14.74 -9.59
CA GLU A 117 9.10 -15.50 -10.45
C GLU A 117 8.56 -15.63 -11.89
N ARG A 118 7.23 -15.77 -12.01
CA ARG A 118 6.57 -15.95 -13.31
C ARG A 118 6.32 -14.63 -14.03
N PHE A 119 6.06 -13.56 -13.27
CA PHE A 119 5.74 -12.21 -13.75
C PHE A 119 6.53 -11.17 -12.96
N PRO A 120 7.83 -11.02 -13.22
CA PRO A 120 8.70 -10.09 -12.46
C PRO A 120 8.18 -8.65 -12.46
N GLU A 121 7.47 -8.24 -13.51
CA GLU A 121 6.86 -6.92 -13.64
C GLU A 121 5.79 -6.63 -12.56
N LEU A 122 5.11 -7.68 -12.05
CA LEU A 122 4.14 -7.51 -10.94
C LEU A 122 4.87 -7.18 -9.64
N GLY A 123 5.94 -7.90 -9.34
CA GLY A 123 6.78 -7.63 -8.17
C GLY A 123 7.40 -6.24 -8.24
N GLN A 124 7.91 -5.85 -9.40
CA GLN A 124 8.47 -4.51 -9.64
C GLN A 124 7.42 -3.41 -9.46
N ALA A 125 6.24 -3.58 -10.08
CA ALA A 125 5.15 -2.62 -9.95
C ALA A 125 4.66 -2.48 -8.50
N PHE A 126 4.56 -3.59 -7.76
CA PHE A 126 4.23 -3.57 -6.34
C PHE A 126 5.26 -2.80 -5.53
N TYR A 127 6.54 -3.12 -5.70
CA TYR A 127 7.62 -2.48 -4.97
C TYR A 127 7.65 -0.97 -5.20
N GLN A 128 7.60 -0.55 -6.48
CA GLN A 128 7.64 0.86 -6.88
C GLN A 128 6.42 1.66 -6.39
N ASN A 129 5.22 1.08 -6.43
CA ASN A 129 3.99 1.80 -6.08
C ASN A 129 3.61 1.73 -4.60
N GLY A 130 4.18 0.79 -3.84
CA GLY A 130 3.95 0.62 -2.41
C GLY A 130 5.18 0.98 -1.57
N PRO A 131 6.08 0.00 -1.32
CA PRO A 131 7.22 0.18 -0.41
C PRO A 131 8.11 1.38 -0.76
N GLU A 132 8.48 1.55 -2.04
CA GLU A 132 9.36 2.62 -2.47
C GLU A 132 8.75 4.01 -2.26
N ARG A 133 7.50 4.21 -2.67
CA ARG A 133 6.79 5.47 -2.42
C ARG A 133 6.57 5.77 -0.94
N GLY A 134 6.25 4.73 -0.15
CA GLY A 134 6.13 4.86 1.30
C GLY A 134 7.43 5.36 1.92
N ARG A 135 8.55 4.74 1.55
CA ARG A 135 9.89 5.13 1.96
C ARG A 135 10.24 6.57 1.57
N GLU A 136 9.98 6.96 0.32
CA GLU A 136 10.22 8.32 -0.16
C GLU A 136 9.44 9.38 0.63
N ARG A 137 8.19 9.06 1.01
CA ARG A 137 7.37 9.96 1.82
C ARG A 137 7.93 10.11 3.23
N LEU A 138 8.27 9.01 3.88
CA LEU A 138 8.90 9.02 5.20
C LEU A 138 10.22 9.79 5.16
N ALA A 139 11.08 9.52 4.18
CA ALA A 139 12.36 10.21 4.01
C ALA A 139 12.19 11.72 3.80
N ARG A 140 11.13 12.14 3.10
CA ARG A 140 10.80 13.56 2.93
C ARG A 140 10.40 14.19 4.25
N TYR A 141 9.53 13.54 5.02
CA TYR A 141 9.12 14.01 6.34
C TYR A 141 10.31 14.04 7.31
N PHE A 142 11.15 13.02 7.34
CA PHE A 142 12.34 12.97 8.20
C PHE A 142 13.31 14.12 7.91
N ARG A 143 13.49 14.49 6.64
CA ARG A 143 14.31 15.65 6.26
C ARG A 143 13.75 16.93 6.89
N GLN A 144 12.44 17.16 6.80
CA GLN A 144 11.79 18.32 7.43
C GLN A 144 11.95 18.31 8.96
N ALA A 145 11.79 17.14 9.60
CA ALA A 145 11.95 17.01 11.04
C ALA A 145 13.44 17.21 11.49
N CYS A 146 14.40 16.82 10.67
CA CYS A 146 15.82 17.12 10.93
C CYS A 146 16.12 18.61 10.77
N GLU A 147 15.54 19.28 9.77
CA GLU A 147 15.68 20.73 9.59
C GLU A 147 15.03 21.51 10.75
N ALA A 148 13.97 20.98 11.37
CA ALA A 148 13.35 21.52 12.56
C ALA A 148 14.13 21.22 13.86
N GLY A 149 15.09 20.28 13.82
CA GLY A 149 15.86 19.86 14.99
C GLY A 149 15.21 18.79 15.85
N ASP A 150 14.12 18.19 15.39
CA ASP A 150 13.39 17.13 16.12
C ASP A 150 14.02 15.74 15.93
N LEU A 151 14.74 15.53 14.83
CA LEU A 151 15.43 14.27 14.50
C LEU A 151 16.88 14.52 14.10
N ALA A 152 17.74 13.52 14.33
CA ALA A 152 19.13 13.47 13.90
C ALA A 152 19.35 12.20 13.06
N ILE A 153 19.27 12.31 11.74
CA ILE A 153 19.34 11.19 10.78
C ILE A 153 20.38 11.51 9.71
N ASP A 154 21.39 10.64 9.55
CA ASP A 154 22.38 10.75 8.50
C ASP A 154 21.90 10.10 7.19
N ASP A 155 21.30 8.89 7.28
CA ASP A 155 20.76 8.15 6.14
C ASP A 155 19.23 8.09 6.20
N MET A 156 18.59 9.02 5.48
CA MET A 156 17.13 9.13 5.43
C MET A 156 16.45 7.88 4.84
N THR A 157 17.12 7.22 3.88
CA THR A 157 16.57 6.04 3.21
C THR A 157 16.58 4.86 4.17
N MET A 158 17.69 4.60 4.83
CA MET A 158 17.81 3.53 5.82
C MET A 158 16.86 3.76 7.00
N ALA A 159 16.76 4.99 7.51
CA ALA A 159 15.84 5.31 8.58
C ALA A 159 14.36 5.04 8.18
N ALA A 160 13.96 5.37 6.96
CA ALA A 160 12.61 5.12 6.45
C ALA A 160 12.33 3.61 6.29
N GLU A 161 13.32 2.83 5.86
CA GLU A 161 13.23 1.37 5.81
C GLU A 161 13.10 0.78 7.22
N GLN A 162 13.94 1.20 8.16
CA GLN A 162 13.88 0.74 9.55
C GLN A 162 12.54 1.06 10.22
N PHE A 163 12.01 2.28 10.03
CA PHE A 163 10.70 2.64 10.55
C PHE A 163 9.59 1.74 10.00
N SER A 164 9.61 1.47 8.70
CA SER A 164 8.63 0.59 8.05
C SER A 164 8.72 -0.85 8.55
N GLU A 165 9.94 -1.36 8.81
CA GLU A 165 10.13 -2.70 9.37
C GLU A 165 9.72 -2.78 10.86
N LEU A 166 9.97 -1.75 11.66
CA LEU A 166 9.45 -1.67 13.03
C LEU A 166 7.92 -1.74 13.07
N CYS A 167 7.22 -1.12 12.12
CA CYS A 167 5.77 -1.20 12.00
C CYS A 167 5.27 -2.63 11.66
N LYS A 168 6.09 -3.49 11.11
CA LYS A 168 5.74 -4.89 10.82
C LYS A 168 5.88 -5.81 12.04
N CYS A 169 6.52 -5.33 13.10
CA CYS A 169 6.77 -6.11 14.29
C CYS A 169 5.47 -6.76 14.81
N ARG A 170 5.55 -8.04 15.19
CA ARG A 170 4.49 -8.80 15.87
C ARG A 170 3.22 -9.08 15.03
N LEU A 171 2.60 -8.09 14.39
CA LEU A 171 1.29 -8.26 13.73
C LEU A 171 1.41 -8.79 12.30
N TRP A 172 2.35 -8.26 11.53
CA TRP A 172 2.53 -8.60 10.12
C TRP A 172 2.75 -10.10 9.88
N THR A 173 3.66 -10.73 10.60
CA THR A 173 3.95 -12.16 10.44
C THR A 173 2.74 -13.03 10.76
N ARG A 174 1.96 -12.67 11.79
CA ARG A 174 0.72 -13.37 12.11
C ARG A 174 -0.32 -13.25 11.01
N ALA A 175 -0.46 -12.05 10.44
CA ALA A 175 -1.36 -11.78 9.34
C ALA A 175 -0.98 -12.56 8.08
N VAL A 176 0.31 -12.54 7.69
CA VAL A 176 0.81 -13.23 6.49
C VAL A 176 0.58 -14.73 6.57
N PHE A 177 0.85 -15.35 7.73
CA PHE A 177 0.64 -16.80 7.93
C PHE A 177 -0.81 -17.17 8.28
N GLY A 178 -1.74 -16.21 8.34
CA GLY A 178 -3.14 -16.48 8.66
C GLY A 178 -3.37 -16.93 10.11
N LEU A 179 -2.44 -16.67 11.02
CA LEU A 179 -2.57 -17.00 12.44
C LEU A 179 -3.53 -16.04 13.16
N GLN A 180 -3.70 -14.85 12.62
CA GLN A 180 -4.63 -13.83 13.07
C GLN A 180 -5.10 -13.05 11.85
N THR A 181 -6.42 -12.89 11.70
CA THR A 181 -7.06 -12.22 10.55
C THR A 181 -7.69 -10.89 10.91
N GLU A 182 -7.94 -10.67 12.20
CA GLU A 182 -8.51 -9.43 12.72
C GLU A 182 -7.61 -8.86 13.81
N PHE A 183 -7.39 -7.57 13.77
CA PHE A 183 -6.55 -6.84 14.71
C PHE A 183 -7.35 -5.68 15.31
N THR A 184 -7.31 -5.58 16.64
CA THR A 184 -7.98 -4.49 17.33
C THR A 184 -7.23 -3.17 17.14
N ALA A 185 -7.95 -2.06 17.25
CA ALA A 185 -7.33 -0.73 17.24
C ALA A 185 -6.27 -0.58 18.34
N GLU A 186 -6.45 -1.25 19.48
CA GLU A 186 -5.50 -1.24 20.59
C GLU A 186 -4.20 -1.97 20.25
N GLU A 187 -4.27 -3.16 19.61
CA GLU A 187 -3.10 -3.90 19.15
C GLU A 187 -2.29 -3.11 18.12
N ILE A 188 -2.98 -2.49 17.17
CA ILE A 188 -2.37 -1.63 16.14
C ILE A 188 -1.70 -0.42 16.79
N ALA A 189 -2.41 0.31 17.65
CA ALA A 189 -1.89 1.49 18.34
C ALA A 189 -0.72 1.14 19.27
N TYR A 190 -0.79 0.02 19.98
CA TYR A 190 0.33 -0.46 20.81
C TYR A 190 1.57 -0.74 19.98
N THR A 191 1.43 -1.52 18.90
CA THR A 191 2.57 -1.84 18.02
C THR A 191 3.17 -0.59 17.38
N GLY A 192 2.33 0.36 16.98
CA GLY A 192 2.75 1.65 16.44
C GLY A 192 3.55 2.48 17.46
N ARG A 193 3.07 2.60 18.69
CA ARG A 193 3.81 3.30 19.76
C ARG A 193 5.19 2.69 20.01
N GLU A 194 5.28 1.36 20.14
CA GLU A 194 6.56 0.68 20.36
C GLU A 194 7.54 0.89 19.20
N ALA A 195 7.03 0.89 17.95
CA ALA A 195 7.83 1.22 16.77
C ALA A 195 8.37 2.66 16.84
N VAL A 196 7.52 3.61 17.21
CA VAL A 196 7.88 5.03 17.34
C VAL A 196 8.87 5.25 18.47
N GLU A 197 8.66 4.65 19.65
CA GLU A 197 9.60 4.77 20.78
C GLU A 197 10.98 4.23 20.41
N THR A 198 11.03 3.07 19.75
CA THR A 198 12.28 2.48 19.28
C THR A 198 12.97 3.38 18.26
N PHE A 199 12.22 3.94 17.33
CA PHE A 199 12.74 4.86 16.32
C PHE A 199 13.30 6.16 16.93
N LEU A 200 12.53 6.77 17.82
CA LEU A 200 12.92 8.01 18.50
C LEU A 200 14.10 7.81 19.47
N ALA A 201 14.23 6.64 20.09
CA ALA A 201 15.39 6.30 20.89
C ALA A 201 16.70 6.29 20.07
N ARG A 202 16.62 6.02 18.77
CA ARG A 202 17.77 6.01 17.86
C ARG A 202 17.99 7.34 17.16
N TYR A 203 16.92 8.03 16.80
CA TYR A 203 16.96 9.17 15.89
C TYR A 203 16.38 10.47 16.46
N GLY A 204 15.72 10.44 17.62
CA GLY A 204 15.23 11.64 18.32
C GLY A 204 16.36 12.46 18.92
N THR A 205 16.17 13.76 19.00
CA THR A 205 17.09 14.71 19.64
C THR A 205 16.73 14.95 21.09
#